data_e138fea5a855264f5cb14e039d40b089
#
_entry.id   e138fea5a855264f5cb14e039d40b089
#
_cell.length_a   1.000
_cell.length_b   1.000
_cell.length_c   1.000
_cell.angle_alpha   90.00
_cell.angle_beta   90.00
_cell.angle_gamma   90.00
#
_symmetry.space_group_name_H-M   'P 1'
#
loop_
_entity.id
_entity.type
_entity.pdbx_description
1 polymer ?
#
loop_
_entity_poly.entity_id
_entity_poly.type
_entity_poly.pdbx_seq_one_letter_code
_entity_poly.pdbx_strand_id
1 'polypeptide(L)'
;VIIGTHPHTVQPVEWLTGKGGNKTLCVYSLGNLISSQLYMKLVIEDILTFDIVKSAEGGKITIENVEAHPVVCHFETDETGPVDGLDFALRHSIRLYRLEDYTEELCAVHGAHLAYGTYKKKSEAFTVASLWDYFRAAAGAEFVKK
;
A
#
# COMPACT_ATOMS: atom_id res chain seq x y z
N VAL A 1 10.54 11.23 -13.09
CA VAL A 1 9.98 10.34 -12.04
C VAL A 1 10.98 9.24 -11.77
N ILE A 2 11.17 8.90 -10.50
CA ILE A 2 11.95 7.74 -10.02
C ILE A 2 10.98 6.86 -9.24
N ILE A 3 10.88 5.58 -9.62
CA ILE A 3 10.06 4.60 -8.92
C ILE A 3 10.98 3.50 -8.42
N GLY A 4 11.08 3.40 -7.09
CA GLY A 4 11.81 2.35 -6.40
C GLY A 4 10.94 1.14 -6.09
N THR A 5 11.60 0.05 -5.71
CA THR A 5 10.96 -1.20 -5.30
C THR A 5 11.87 -1.93 -4.32
N HIS A 6 11.50 -3.08 -3.84
CA HIS A 6 12.26 -4.01 -2.99
C HIS A 6 11.79 -4.12 -1.52
N PRO A 7 11.46 -3.05 -0.75
CA PRO A 7 11.14 -3.22 0.67
C PRO A 7 9.82 -3.96 0.94
N HIS A 8 9.03 -4.25 -0.09
CA HIS A 8 7.74 -4.94 0.03
C HIS A 8 6.69 -4.21 0.89
N THR A 9 6.91 -2.94 1.16
CA THR A 9 5.99 -2.07 1.90
C THR A 9 5.87 -0.75 1.16
N VAL A 10 4.74 -0.08 1.32
CA VAL A 10 4.60 1.31 0.88
C VAL A 10 5.65 2.17 1.57
N GLN A 11 6.32 3.00 0.79
CA GLN A 11 7.35 3.94 1.23
C GLN A 11 6.98 5.34 0.77
N PRO A 12 7.62 6.41 1.30
CA PRO A 12 7.26 7.77 0.96
C PRO A 12 7.25 8.09 -0.52
N VAL A 13 6.31 8.95 -0.89
CA VAL A 13 6.29 9.70 -2.15
C VAL A 13 6.76 11.11 -1.81
N GLU A 14 7.74 11.66 -2.53
CA GLU A 14 8.22 13.01 -2.28
C GLU A 14 8.78 13.69 -3.53
N TRP A 15 8.90 15.02 -3.46
CA TRP A 15 9.55 15.81 -4.46
C TRP A 15 11.00 16.10 -4.09
N LEU A 16 11.92 15.55 -4.86
CA LEU A 16 13.35 15.86 -4.74
C LEU A 16 13.71 17.06 -5.60
N THR A 17 14.50 17.98 -5.04
CA THR A 17 15.05 19.11 -5.79
C THR A 17 16.51 18.85 -6.12
N GLY A 18 16.84 18.74 -7.40
CA GLY A 18 18.19 18.58 -7.88
C GLY A 18 19.01 19.87 -7.78
N LYS A 19 20.33 19.78 -7.93
CA LYS A 19 21.27 20.93 -7.86
C LYS A 19 20.95 22.04 -8.86
N GLY A 20 20.31 21.71 -9.98
CA GLY A 20 19.87 22.67 -11.01
C GLY A 20 18.48 23.25 -10.77
N GLY A 21 17.84 22.98 -9.62
CA GLY A 21 16.50 23.46 -9.29
C GLY A 21 15.36 22.65 -9.92
N ASN A 22 15.66 21.61 -10.70
CA ASN A 22 14.65 20.71 -11.24
C ASN A 22 14.01 19.87 -10.13
N LYS A 23 12.68 19.68 -10.21
CA LYS A 23 11.94 18.80 -9.31
C LYS A 23 11.76 17.41 -9.94
N THR A 24 11.96 16.39 -9.16
CA THR A 24 11.79 14.99 -9.55
C THR A 24 10.87 14.30 -8.55
N LEU A 25 9.76 13.74 -9.02
CA LEU A 25 8.91 12.90 -8.20
C LEU A 25 9.68 11.60 -7.89
N CYS A 26 9.84 11.30 -6.62
CA CYS A 26 10.47 10.08 -6.12
C CYS A 26 9.44 9.26 -5.34
N VAL A 27 9.24 8.02 -5.76
CA VAL A 27 8.40 7.02 -5.13
C VAL A 27 9.31 5.91 -4.67
N TYR A 28 9.56 5.80 -3.38
CA TYR A 28 10.54 4.83 -2.87
C TYR A 28 10.07 3.39 -2.99
N SER A 29 8.78 3.12 -2.78
CA SER A 29 8.15 1.82 -3.05
C SER A 29 6.64 1.91 -3.01
N LEU A 30 5.98 1.22 -3.93
CA LEU A 30 4.52 1.09 -3.98
C LEU A 30 4.01 -0.12 -3.19
N GLY A 31 4.90 -0.94 -2.62
CA GLY A 31 4.54 -2.22 -2.00
C GLY A 31 4.53 -3.38 -3.01
N ASN A 32 3.68 -4.37 -2.77
CA ASN A 32 3.71 -5.65 -3.49
C ASN A 32 2.66 -5.82 -4.61
N LEU A 33 1.56 -5.11 -4.58
CA LEU A 33 0.28 -5.29 -5.29
C LEU A 33 -0.40 -6.64 -4.98
N ILE A 34 0.26 -7.76 -5.20
CA ILE A 34 -0.20 -9.11 -4.79
C ILE A 34 0.98 -9.81 -4.11
N SER A 35 0.75 -10.30 -2.90
CA SER A 35 1.79 -10.88 -2.08
C SER A 35 1.27 -12.04 -1.24
N SER A 36 2.17 -12.93 -0.91
CA SER A 36 1.95 -14.02 0.04
C SER A 36 2.25 -13.64 1.49
N GLN A 37 2.63 -12.41 1.74
CA GLN A 37 3.07 -11.95 3.06
C GLN A 37 1.88 -11.71 3.99
N LEU A 38 2.12 -11.75 5.32
CA LEU A 38 1.07 -11.87 6.32
C LEU A 38 0.92 -10.64 7.22
N TYR A 39 1.82 -9.67 7.14
CA TYR A 39 1.76 -8.50 8.00
C TYR A 39 0.95 -7.37 7.36
N MET A 40 0.21 -6.62 8.17
CA MET A 40 -0.63 -5.50 7.73
C MET A 40 0.09 -4.59 6.72
N LYS A 41 1.31 -4.17 7.05
CA LYS A 41 2.14 -3.31 6.19
C LYS A 41 2.59 -3.95 4.87
N LEU A 42 2.38 -5.24 4.70
CA LEU A 42 2.78 -6.04 3.54
C LEU A 42 1.58 -6.49 2.69
N VAL A 43 0.37 -6.13 3.12
CA VAL A 43 -0.89 -6.38 2.40
C VAL A 43 -1.61 -5.09 2.03
N ILE A 44 -1.09 -3.94 2.47
CA ILE A 44 -1.53 -2.63 2.01
C ILE A 44 -0.51 -2.07 1.02
N GLU A 45 -1.00 -1.65 -0.13
CA GLU A 45 -0.22 -1.29 -1.30
C GLU A 45 -0.66 0.06 -1.84
N ASP A 46 0.12 0.64 -2.75
CA ASP A 46 -0.20 1.89 -3.41
C ASP A 46 -0.35 1.71 -4.93
N ILE A 47 -1.38 2.32 -5.48
CA ILE A 47 -1.49 2.60 -6.91
C ILE A 47 -1.31 4.11 -7.06
N LEU A 48 -0.16 4.53 -7.58
CA LEU A 48 0.12 5.94 -7.81
C LEU A 48 -0.32 6.38 -9.20
N THR A 49 -1.07 7.46 -9.27
CA THR A 49 -1.43 8.12 -10.54
C THR A 49 -0.81 9.51 -10.62
N PHE A 50 -0.47 9.94 -11.81
CA PHE A 50 0.00 11.30 -12.08
C PHE A 50 -0.12 11.65 -13.56
N ASP A 51 -0.15 12.93 -13.88
CA ASP A 51 -0.16 13.43 -15.24
C ASP A 51 1.25 13.81 -15.70
N ILE A 52 1.58 13.47 -16.94
CA ILE A 52 2.77 13.96 -17.62
C ILE A 52 2.33 15.06 -18.60
N VAL A 53 2.64 16.29 -18.29
CA VAL A 53 2.22 17.44 -19.08
C VAL A 53 3.42 18.01 -19.85
N LYS A 54 3.28 18.15 -21.17
CA LYS A 54 4.26 18.80 -22.04
C LYS A 54 3.72 20.15 -22.47
N SER A 55 4.44 21.24 -22.14
CA SER A 55 4.04 22.57 -22.57
C SER A 55 4.13 22.73 -24.09
N ALA A 56 3.18 23.48 -24.67
CA ALA A 56 3.18 23.80 -26.11
C ALA A 56 4.38 24.65 -26.50
N GLU A 57 4.81 25.55 -25.59
CA GLU A 57 5.95 26.43 -25.75
C GLU A 57 7.18 25.85 -25.04
N GLY A 58 8.25 25.62 -25.79
CA GLY A 58 9.55 25.21 -25.23
C GLY A 58 9.69 23.76 -24.83
N GLY A 59 8.63 22.92 -24.94
CA GLY A 59 8.71 21.47 -24.71
C GLY A 59 9.01 21.03 -23.27
N LYS A 60 8.86 21.91 -22.27
CA LYS A 60 9.05 21.56 -20.85
C LYS A 60 8.05 20.48 -20.44
N ILE A 61 8.55 19.45 -19.77
CA ILE A 61 7.73 18.37 -19.21
C ILE A 61 7.61 18.61 -17.70
N THR A 62 6.36 18.54 -17.20
CA THR A 62 6.02 18.58 -15.77
C THR A 62 5.24 17.35 -15.37
N ILE A 63 5.30 17.00 -14.10
CA ILE A 63 4.46 15.99 -13.47
C ILE A 63 3.45 16.71 -12.60
N GLU A 64 2.18 16.39 -12.78
CA GLU A 64 1.06 17.08 -12.14
C GLU A 64 0.06 16.06 -11.61
N ASN A 65 -0.87 16.47 -10.73
CA ASN A 65 -1.97 15.65 -10.23
C ASN A 65 -1.51 14.27 -9.66
N VAL A 66 -0.47 14.33 -8.83
CA VAL A 66 0.05 13.10 -8.18
C VAL A 66 -0.89 12.65 -7.08
N GLU A 67 -1.41 11.43 -7.18
CA GLU A 67 -2.35 10.86 -6.22
C GLU A 67 -1.98 9.41 -5.87
N ALA A 68 -1.92 9.14 -4.56
CA ALA A 68 -1.71 7.81 -4.00
C ALA A 68 -3.06 7.18 -3.63
N HIS A 69 -3.32 5.98 -4.14
CA HIS A 69 -4.57 5.25 -3.97
C HIS A 69 -4.31 3.93 -3.24
N PRO A 70 -4.63 3.87 -1.93
CA PRO A 70 -4.39 2.64 -1.17
C PRO A 70 -5.27 1.49 -1.64
N VAL A 71 -4.66 0.32 -1.79
CA VAL A 71 -5.33 -0.93 -2.07
C VAL A 71 -4.92 -1.99 -1.06
N VAL A 72 -5.83 -2.92 -0.76
CA VAL A 72 -5.58 -4.04 0.14
C VAL A 72 -5.56 -5.33 -0.67
N CYS A 73 -4.47 -6.09 -0.55
CA CYS A 73 -4.37 -7.45 -1.05
C CYS A 73 -5.08 -8.38 -0.05
N HIS A 74 -6.37 -8.55 -0.23
CA HIS A 74 -7.21 -9.41 0.61
C HIS A 74 -7.05 -10.87 0.26
N PHE A 75 -7.03 -11.73 1.27
CA PHE A 75 -7.22 -13.17 1.14
C PHE A 75 -7.83 -13.71 2.43
N GLU A 76 -8.53 -14.82 2.32
CA GLU A 76 -9.05 -15.61 3.43
C GLU A 76 -8.29 -16.93 3.54
N THR A 77 -8.48 -17.69 4.61
CA THR A 77 -7.87 -19.01 4.82
C THR A 77 -8.79 -19.92 5.60
N ASP A 78 -8.76 -21.21 5.27
CA ASP A 78 -9.47 -22.27 6.01
C ASP A 78 -8.69 -22.76 7.24
N GLU A 79 -7.51 -22.20 7.51
CA GLU A 79 -6.73 -22.57 8.69
C GLU A 79 -7.42 -22.14 9.98
N THR A 80 -7.54 -23.07 10.91
CA THR A 80 -8.09 -22.86 12.24
C THR A 80 -7.02 -23.09 13.30
N GLY A 81 -6.75 -22.07 14.10
CA GLY A 81 -5.82 -22.15 15.23
C GLY A 81 -4.51 -21.40 15.04
N PRO A 82 -3.58 -21.48 16.01
CA PRO A 82 -2.29 -20.82 15.94
C PRO A 82 -1.40 -21.52 14.90
N VAL A 83 -1.08 -20.82 13.84
CA VAL A 83 -0.21 -21.29 12.75
C VAL A 83 1.10 -20.51 12.74
N ASP A 84 2.22 -21.20 12.59
CA ASP A 84 3.55 -20.62 12.42
C ASP A 84 3.79 -20.07 11.01
N GLY A 85 2.79 -20.14 10.17
CA GLY A 85 2.72 -19.61 8.82
C GLY A 85 1.45 -20.13 8.16
N LEU A 86 0.74 -19.29 7.44
CA LEU A 86 -0.46 -19.71 6.72
C LEU A 86 -0.05 -20.52 5.49
N ASP A 87 -0.57 -21.75 5.35
CA ASP A 87 -0.37 -22.55 4.17
C ASP A 87 -1.00 -21.85 2.95
N PHE A 88 -0.21 -21.64 1.92
CA PHE A 88 -0.67 -21.03 0.67
C PHE A 88 -1.79 -21.83 0.00
N ALA A 89 -1.77 -23.16 0.13
CA ALA A 89 -2.76 -24.04 -0.47
C ALA A 89 -4.16 -23.87 0.13
N LEU A 90 -4.24 -23.32 1.34
CA LEU A 90 -5.51 -23.07 2.05
C LEU A 90 -6.04 -21.66 1.86
N ARG A 91 -5.33 -20.80 1.13
CA ARG A 91 -5.78 -19.42 0.86
C ARG A 91 -6.76 -19.37 -0.29
N HIS A 92 -7.81 -18.62 -0.08
CA HIS A 92 -8.86 -18.41 -1.08
C HIS A 92 -9.35 -16.95 -1.08
N SER A 93 -10.34 -16.64 -1.89
CA SER A 93 -10.93 -15.28 -1.99
C SER A 93 -9.91 -14.17 -2.26
N ILE A 94 -8.80 -14.48 -2.96
CA ILE A 94 -7.73 -13.50 -3.21
C ILE A 94 -8.23 -12.41 -4.13
N ARG A 95 -8.24 -11.16 -3.62
CA ARG A 95 -8.70 -9.96 -4.36
C ARG A 95 -7.94 -8.72 -3.94
N LEU A 96 -7.84 -7.77 -4.86
CA LEU A 96 -7.48 -6.39 -4.56
C LEU A 96 -8.76 -5.58 -4.31
N TYR A 97 -8.77 -4.86 -3.20
CA TYR A 97 -9.81 -3.89 -2.85
C TYR A 97 -9.20 -2.51 -2.75
N ARG A 98 -9.89 -1.49 -3.23
CA ARG A 98 -9.58 -0.11 -2.86
C ARG A 98 -9.84 0.03 -1.36
N LEU A 99 -8.95 0.68 -0.64
CA LEU A 99 -9.13 0.81 0.81
C LEU A 99 -10.40 1.60 1.18
N GLU A 100 -10.85 2.51 0.30
CA GLU A 100 -12.10 3.24 0.50
C GLU A 100 -13.36 2.36 0.46
N ASP A 101 -13.28 1.20 -0.24
CA ASP A 101 -14.36 0.22 -0.36
C ASP A 101 -14.16 -0.97 0.61
N TYR A 102 -13.09 -0.94 1.41
CA TYR A 102 -12.75 -2.02 2.33
C TYR A 102 -13.51 -1.86 3.65
N THR A 103 -14.04 -2.96 4.19
CA THR A 103 -14.92 -2.93 5.37
C THR A 103 -14.31 -3.64 6.57
N GLU A 104 -14.87 -3.38 7.76
CA GLU A 104 -14.44 -4.07 9.00
C GLU A 104 -14.80 -5.57 8.95
N GLU A 105 -15.85 -5.97 8.24
CA GLU A 105 -16.17 -7.38 8.02
C GLU A 105 -15.10 -8.07 7.19
N LEU A 106 -14.57 -7.41 6.15
CA LEU A 106 -13.43 -7.92 5.38
C LEU A 106 -12.16 -7.96 6.22
N CYS A 107 -11.92 -6.96 7.08
CA CYS A 107 -10.81 -7.00 8.03
C CYS A 107 -10.89 -8.22 8.95
N ALA A 108 -12.06 -8.54 9.46
CA ALA A 108 -12.28 -9.61 10.43
C ALA A 108 -11.98 -11.03 9.87
N VAL A 109 -12.18 -11.24 8.57
CA VAL A 109 -11.94 -12.53 7.90
C VAL A 109 -10.62 -12.59 7.14
N HIS A 110 -9.87 -11.49 7.09
CA HIS A 110 -8.60 -11.45 6.39
C HIS A 110 -7.57 -12.38 7.02
N GLY A 111 -6.90 -13.21 6.21
CA GLY A 111 -5.90 -14.17 6.70
C GLY A 111 -4.75 -13.52 7.47
N ALA A 112 -4.34 -12.29 7.13
CA ALA A 112 -3.36 -11.54 7.91
C ALA A 112 -3.87 -11.19 9.31
N HIS A 113 -5.16 -10.89 9.50
CA HIS A 113 -5.76 -10.66 10.82
C HIS A 113 -5.66 -11.90 11.71
N LEU A 114 -5.93 -13.07 11.15
CA LEU A 114 -5.81 -14.35 11.84
C LEU A 114 -4.36 -14.66 12.22
N ALA A 115 -3.41 -14.39 11.33
CA ALA A 115 -1.97 -14.53 11.60
C ALA A 115 -1.50 -13.58 12.71
N TYR A 116 -2.00 -12.34 12.75
CA TYR A 116 -1.68 -11.37 13.81
C TYR A 116 -2.10 -11.86 15.21
N GLY A 117 -3.27 -12.46 15.31
CA GLY A 117 -3.73 -13.08 16.56
C GLY A 117 -2.73 -14.13 17.08
N THR A 118 -2.01 -14.79 16.19
CA THR A 118 -1.06 -15.87 16.48
C THR A 118 0.34 -15.37 16.82
N TYR A 119 0.86 -14.40 16.09
CA TYR A 119 2.21 -13.86 16.29
C TYR A 119 2.32 -12.85 17.44
N LYS A 120 1.27 -12.67 18.26
CA LYS A 120 1.26 -11.94 19.54
C LYS A 120 1.92 -10.54 19.55
N LYS A 121 2.13 -9.89 18.45
CA LYS A 121 2.37 -8.46 18.46
C LYS A 121 1.03 -7.75 18.61
N LYS A 122 0.51 -7.75 19.83
CA LYS A 122 -0.79 -7.21 20.26
C LYS A 122 -0.97 -5.69 20.06
N SER A 123 -0.08 -5.01 19.36
CA SER A 123 -0.08 -3.54 19.30
C SER A 123 -0.68 -2.95 18.03
N GLU A 124 -0.91 -3.74 17.00
CA GLU A 124 -1.46 -3.23 15.73
C GLU A 124 -2.80 -3.92 15.45
N ALA A 125 -3.89 -3.19 15.66
CA ALA A 125 -5.21 -3.67 15.28
C ALA A 125 -5.31 -3.72 13.75
N PHE A 126 -5.78 -4.84 13.17
CA PHE A 126 -6.08 -4.95 11.76
C PHE A 126 -7.52 -4.44 11.51
N THR A 127 -7.65 -3.15 11.34
CA THR A 127 -8.93 -2.43 11.13
C THR A 127 -8.80 -1.49 9.93
N VAL A 128 -9.92 -1.08 9.36
CA VAL A 128 -9.93 -0.08 8.27
C VAL A 128 -9.22 1.19 8.71
N ALA A 129 -9.45 1.64 9.96
CA ALA A 129 -8.80 2.83 10.50
C ALA A 129 -7.27 2.68 10.56
N SER A 130 -6.77 1.54 11.08
CA SER A 130 -5.32 1.30 11.18
C SER A 130 -4.64 1.18 9.81
N LEU A 131 -5.33 0.62 8.81
CA LEU A 131 -4.85 0.56 7.42
C LEU A 131 -4.71 1.97 6.84
N TRP A 132 -5.70 2.85 7.04
CA TRP A 132 -5.62 4.25 6.61
C TRP A 132 -4.50 5.03 7.31
N ASP A 133 -4.37 4.87 8.62
CA ASP A 133 -3.34 5.55 9.41
C ASP A 133 -1.93 5.13 8.97
N TYR A 134 -1.73 3.83 8.78
CA TYR A 134 -0.46 3.31 8.26
C TYR A 134 -0.16 3.86 6.87
N PHE A 135 -1.13 3.79 5.94
CA PHE A 135 -0.92 4.21 4.57
C PHE A 135 -0.57 5.70 4.47
N ARG A 136 -1.32 6.56 5.18
CA ARG A 136 -1.04 8.01 5.21
C ARG A 136 0.34 8.33 5.78
N ALA A 137 0.73 7.62 6.82
CA ALA A 137 2.05 7.79 7.43
C ALA A 137 3.18 7.32 6.52
N ALA A 138 2.94 6.26 5.74
CA ALA A 138 3.94 5.66 4.85
C ALA A 138 4.09 6.43 3.53
N ALA A 139 3.00 6.74 2.84
CA ALA A 139 3.01 7.37 1.51
C ALA A 139 3.26 8.89 1.54
N GLY A 140 2.86 9.55 2.63
CA GLY A 140 2.78 11.01 2.74
C GLY A 140 1.35 11.49 2.56
N ALA A 141 0.78 12.09 3.62
CA ALA A 141 -0.65 12.44 3.68
C ALA A 141 -1.08 13.43 2.58
N GLU A 142 -0.16 14.23 2.06
CA GLU A 142 -0.40 15.23 1.00
C GLU A 142 -0.72 14.60 -0.35
N PHE A 143 -0.30 13.36 -0.61
CA PHE A 143 -0.59 12.63 -1.85
C PHE A 143 -1.85 11.77 -1.76
N VAL A 144 -2.39 11.56 -0.55
CA VAL A 144 -3.54 10.69 -0.32
C VAL A 144 -4.83 11.52 -0.37
N LYS A 145 -5.62 11.32 -1.41
CA LYS A 145 -6.97 11.89 -1.45
C LYS A 145 -7.97 10.95 -0.78
N LYS A 146 -9.01 11.58 -0.20
CA LYS A 146 -10.18 10.86 0.34
C LYS A 146 -11.16 10.55 -0.77
#